data_0e6aaf27d22e1f3068a36e16535ebd5c
#
_entry.id   0e6aaf27d22e1f3068a36e16535ebd5c
#
_cell.length_a   1.000
_cell.length_b   1.000
_cell.length_c   1.000
_cell.angle_alpha   90.00
_cell.angle_beta   90.00
_cell.angle_gamma   90.00
#
_symmetry.space_group_name_H-M   'P 1'
#
loop_
_entity.id
_entity.type
_entity.pdbx_description
1 polymer ?
#
loop_
_entity_poly.entity_id
_entity_poly.type
_entity_poly.pdbx_seq_one_letter_code
_entity_poly.pdbx_strand_id
1 'polypeptide(L)'
;MRSSAASDVYKRQIQDVTEVFKGTEFKPFAAVLEAGGTIRAINAKGMADKLSRKNIDKLGEVAKTYGAKGLAYSRLTADGTSSSFEKFLTDAEKAALYAALNAETGDVLLLVSDTDWVKACTALGQVRLDIARKHGLIAPDKFNFLWVVDFPLFEYSEQEGRWMAMHHPFTLPK
;
A
#
# COMPACT_ATOMS: atom_id res chain seq x y z
N MET A 1 -3.96 17.04 -12.72
CA MET A 1 -3.90 15.59 -12.42
C MET A 1 -5.29 15.04 -12.47
N ARG A 2 -5.58 14.07 -13.33
CA ARG A 2 -6.85 13.35 -13.25
C ARG A 2 -6.79 12.50 -11.99
N SER A 3 -7.61 12.80 -11.01
CA SER A 3 -7.81 11.91 -9.87
C SER A 3 -8.37 10.59 -10.41
N SER A 4 -7.54 9.56 -10.47
CA SER A 4 -7.96 8.20 -10.81
C SER A 4 -8.74 7.55 -9.67
N ALA A 5 -9.25 8.34 -8.77
CA ALA A 5 -9.94 7.95 -7.56
C ALA A 5 -11.42 7.64 -7.81
N ALA A 6 -11.72 6.92 -8.88
CA ALA A 6 -13.07 6.51 -9.09
C ALA A 6 -13.46 5.38 -8.15
N SER A 7 -14.59 5.52 -7.62
CA SER A 7 -15.61 4.62 -7.06
C SER A 7 -15.30 3.67 -5.91
N ASP A 8 -14.08 3.20 -5.70
CA ASP A 8 -13.76 2.29 -4.58
C ASP A 8 -12.57 2.76 -3.73
N VAL A 9 -12.31 4.05 -3.75
CA VAL A 9 -11.20 4.68 -2.99
C VAL A 9 -11.26 4.33 -1.50
N TYR A 10 -12.46 4.31 -0.92
CA TYR A 10 -12.64 3.98 0.49
C TYR A 10 -12.33 2.53 0.82
N LYS A 11 -12.52 1.62 -0.12
CA LYS A 11 -12.33 0.19 0.09
C LYS A 11 -10.88 -0.27 -0.11
N ARG A 12 -10.03 0.57 -0.72
CA ARG A 12 -8.63 0.26 -1.04
C ARG A 12 -7.68 1.39 -0.67
N GLN A 13 -7.94 2.05 0.46
CA GLN A 13 -7.03 3.06 0.99
C GLN A 13 -5.74 2.41 1.47
N ILE A 14 -4.63 3.14 1.32
CA ILE A 14 -3.38 2.77 1.96
C ILE A 14 -3.53 3.10 3.45
N GLN A 15 -3.32 2.09 4.29
CA GLN A 15 -3.42 2.20 5.74
C GLN A 15 -2.06 1.99 6.39
N ASP A 16 -1.85 2.68 7.50
CA ASP A 16 -0.70 2.45 8.36
C ASP A 16 -1.02 1.28 9.31
N VAL A 17 -0.25 0.21 9.19
CA VAL A 17 -0.38 -0.97 10.05
C VAL A 17 0.88 -1.20 10.88
N THR A 18 1.72 -0.19 11.01
CA THR A 18 3.00 -0.23 11.73
C THR A 18 2.83 -0.75 13.16
N GLU A 19 1.82 -0.26 13.87
CA GLU A 19 1.54 -0.63 15.26
C GLU A 19 1.18 -2.12 15.43
N VAL A 20 0.54 -2.72 14.42
CA VAL A 20 0.14 -4.13 14.44
C VAL A 20 1.35 -5.07 14.53
N PHE A 21 2.46 -4.64 13.94
CA PHE A 21 3.67 -5.46 13.84
C PHE A 21 4.76 -5.11 14.85
N LYS A 22 4.45 -4.31 15.88
CA LYS A 22 5.38 -4.05 16.97
C LYS A 22 5.69 -5.35 17.73
N GLY A 23 6.96 -5.75 17.71
CA GLY A 23 7.42 -6.99 18.32
C GLY A 23 7.24 -8.26 17.47
N THR A 24 6.91 -8.11 16.18
CA THR A 24 6.73 -9.23 15.27
C THR A 24 8.02 -10.05 15.08
N GLU A 25 7.88 -11.37 14.96
CA GLU A 25 9.00 -12.28 14.63
C GLU A 25 9.31 -12.30 13.13
N PHE A 26 8.53 -11.66 12.29
CA PHE A 26 8.80 -11.58 10.87
C PHE A 26 9.97 -10.63 10.58
N LYS A 27 11.17 -11.19 10.43
CA LYS A 27 12.44 -10.46 10.30
C LYS A 27 12.43 -9.28 9.33
N PRO A 28 11.83 -9.35 8.11
CA PRO A 28 11.82 -8.20 7.20
C PRO A 28 11.05 -7.00 7.77
N PHE A 29 10.00 -7.23 8.54
CA PHE A 29 9.23 -6.15 9.18
C PHE A 29 9.94 -5.66 10.43
N ALA A 30 10.43 -6.58 11.26
CA ALA A 30 11.16 -6.22 12.48
C ALA A 30 12.36 -5.30 12.17
N ALA A 31 13.19 -5.63 11.18
CA ALA A 31 14.34 -4.82 10.79
C ALA A 31 13.96 -3.40 10.33
N VAL A 32 12.83 -3.25 9.62
CA VAL A 32 12.36 -1.93 9.21
C VAL A 32 11.84 -1.13 10.41
N LEU A 33 11.13 -1.78 11.33
CA LEU A 33 10.61 -1.13 12.54
C LEU A 33 11.73 -0.70 13.49
N GLU A 34 12.76 -1.53 13.68
CA GLU A 34 13.95 -1.20 14.46
C GLU A 34 14.69 0.03 13.89
N ALA A 35 14.65 0.20 12.57
CA ALA A 35 15.20 1.37 11.89
C ALA A 35 14.26 2.60 11.89
N GLY A 36 13.15 2.55 12.63
CA GLY A 36 12.18 3.64 12.69
C GLY A 36 11.28 3.77 11.46
N GLY A 37 11.19 2.72 10.65
CA GLY A 37 10.39 2.69 9.44
C GLY A 37 8.90 2.40 9.66
N THR A 38 8.20 2.18 8.57
CA THR A 38 6.73 2.03 8.55
C THR A 38 6.32 0.79 7.75
N ILE A 39 5.16 0.24 8.08
CA ILE A 39 4.49 -0.80 7.31
C ILE A 39 3.16 -0.25 6.82
N ARG A 40 3.03 -0.20 5.50
CA ARG A 40 1.81 0.28 4.83
C ARG A 40 1.12 -0.90 4.16
N ALA A 41 -0.20 -0.87 4.16
CA ALA A 41 -1.01 -1.95 3.61
C ALA A 41 -2.20 -1.43 2.79
N ILE A 42 -2.63 -2.24 1.84
CA ILE A 42 -3.93 -2.10 1.16
C ILE A 42 -4.67 -3.42 1.22
N ASN A 43 -6.00 -3.33 1.29
CA ASN A 43 -6.88 -4.48 1.09
C ASN A 43 -7.46 -4.43 -0.33
N ALA A 44 -7.08 -5.39 -1.16
CA ALA A 44 -7.68 -5.60 -2.48
C ALA A 44 -8.94 -6.45 -2.31
N LYS A 45 -10.04 -5.80 -1.95
CA LYS A 45 -11.34 -6.40 -1.64
C LYS A 45 -11.88 -7.24 -2.80
N GLY A 46 -12.28 -8.49 -2.48
CA GLY A 46 -12.88 -9.42 -3.44
C GLY A 46 -11.96 -9.87 -4.57
N MET A 47 -10.64 -9.76 -4.38
CA MET A 47 -9.67 -10.04 -5.45
C MET A 47 -8.97 -11.40 -5.31
N ALA A 48 -9.30 -12.21 -4.29
CA ALA A 48 -8.61 -13.48 -4.06
C ALA A 48 -8.69 -14.43 -5.25
N ASP A 49 -9.83 -14.52 -5.93
CA ASP A 49 -9.99 -15.40 -7.09
C ASP A 49 -9.35 -14.85 -8.38
N LYS A 50 -9.17 -13.53 -8.44
CA LYS A 50 -8.61 -12.83 -9.60
C LYS A 50 -7.09 -12.65 -9.52
N LEU A 51 -6.54 -12.61 -8.30
CA LEU A 51 -5.12 -12.46 -8.05
C LEU A 51 -4.49 -13.80 -7.67
N SER A 52 -4.08 -14.57 -8.69
CA SER A 52 -3.26 -15.76 -8.49
C SER A 52 -1.88 -15.37 -7.93
N ARG A 53 -1.15 -16.34 -7.36
CA ARG A 53 0.23 -16.13 -6.89
C ARG A 53 1.11 -15.48 -7.96
N LYS A 54 1.04 -15.95 -9.20
CA LYS A 54 1.79 -15.37 -10.34
C LYS A 54 1.44 -13.90 -10.58
N ASN A 55 0.17 -13.52 -10.38
CA ASN A 55 -0.24 -12.13 -10.51
C ASN A 55 0.30 -11.28 -9.36
N ILE A 56 0.31 -11.82 -8.14
CA ILE A 56 0.88 -11.15 -6.97
C ILE A 56 2.39 -10.97 -7.13
N ASP A 57 3.10 -11.97 -7.65
CA ASP A 57 4.53 -11.86 -7.94
C ASP A 57 4.82 -10.71 -8.94
N LYS A 58 3.99 -10.56 -9.98
CA LYS A 58 4.08 -9.42 -10.92
C LYS A 58 3.81 -8.07 -10.24
N LEU A 59 2.87 -8.02 -9.30
CA LEU A 59 2.65 -6.81 -8.49
C LEU A 59 3.86 -6.51 -7.61
N GLY A 60 4.57 -7.52 -7.14
CA GLY A 60 5.84 -7.38 -6.45
C GLY A 60 6.91 -6.69 -7.32
N GLU A 61 6.99 -7.05 -8.61
CA GLU A 61 7.90 -6.37 -9.54
C GLU A 61 7.48 -4.90 -9.80
N VAL A 62 6.18 -4.64 -9.87
CA VAL A 62 5.68 -3.25 -9.93
C VAL A 62 6.12 -2.49 -8.69
N ALA A 63 5.94 -3.03 -7.49
CA ALA A 63 6.36 -2.38 -6.25
C ALA A 63 7.87 -2.09 -6.23
N LYS A 64 8.70 -3.02 -6.69
CA LYS A 64 10.16 -2.85 -6.79
C LYS A 64 10.56 -1.74 -7.76
N THR A 65 9.87 -1.61 -8.90
CA THR A 65 10.11 -0.51 -9.86
C THR A 65 9.96 0.87 -9.22
N TYR A 66 9.11 0.98 -8.19
CA TYR A 66 8.90 2.20 -7.43
C TYR A 66 9.64 2.23 -6.07
N GLY A 67 10.71 1.46 -5.97
CA GLY A 67 11.69 1.53 -4.87
C GLY A 67 11.40 0.65 -3.67
N ALA A 68 10.30 -0.12 -3.65
CA ALA A 68 10.06 -1.06 -2.56
C ALA A 68 11.03 -2.24 -2.61
N LYS A 69 11.50 -2.69 -1.45
CA LYS A 69 12.36 -3.89 -1.34
C LYS A 69 11.62 -5.19 -1.66
N GLY A 70 10.29 -5.19 -1.49
CA GLY A 70 9.42 -6.33 -1.73
C GLY A 70 7.96 -6.03 -1.44
N LEU A 71 7.10 -6.96 -1.80
CA LEU A 71 5.66 -6.92 -1.53
C LEU A 71 5.29 -8.17 -0.72
N ALA A 72 4.87 -7.98 0.52
CA ALA A 72 4.29 -9.05 1.32
C ALA A 72 2.80 -9.16 1.03
N TYR A 73 2.27 -10.37 1.07
CA TYR A 73 0.86 -10.60 0.77
C TYR A 73 0.21 -11.65 1.67
N SER A 74 -1.09 -11.52 1.81
CA SER A 74 -1.96 -12.55 2.35
C SER A 74 -3.24 -12.64 1.51
N ARG A 75 -3.51 -13.80 0.94
CA ARG A 75 -4.67 -14.11 0.12
C ARG A 75 -5.62 -14.97 0.93
N LEU A 76 -6.80 -14.43 1.22
CA LEU A 76 -7.81 -15.06 2.07
C LEU A 76 -8.84 -15.75 1.18
N THR A 77 -8.83 -17.08 1.17
CA THR A 77 -9.80 -17.88 0.38
C THR A 77 -10.67 -18.74 1.30
N ALA A 78 -11.77 -19.25 0.79
CA ALA A 78 -12.64 -20.16 1.53
C ALA A 78 -11.90 -21.46 1.92
N ASP A 79 -10.94 -21.89 1.10
CA ASP A 79 -10.15 -23.11 1.32
C ASP A 79 -8.96 -22.90 2.27
N GLY A 80 -8.71 -21.66 2.69
CA GLY A 80 -7.62 -21.28 3.58
C GLY A 80 -6.85 -20.05 3.14
N THR A 81 -5.82 -19.73 3.89
CA THR A 81 -4.99 -18.54 3.65
C THR A 81 -3.66 -18.91 3.01
N SER A 82 -3.32 -18.26 1.91
CA SER A 82 -1.99 -18.30 1.28
C SER A 82 -1.26 -17.00 1.53
N SER A 83 -0.18 -17.04 2.31
CA SER A 83 0.53 -15.83 2.73
C SER A 83 2.05 -16.01 2.70
N SER A 84 2.76 -14.90 2.47
CA SER A 84 4.21 -14.83 2.54
C SER A 84 4.74 -14.63 3.96
N PHE A 85 3.90 -14.23 4.92
CA PHE A 85 4.35 -13.79 6.25
C PHE A 85 3.50 -14.28 7.44
N GLU A 86 2.23 -14.64 7.24
CA GLU A 86 1.31 -14.94 8.36
C GLU A 86 1.73 -16.11 9.26
N LYS A 87 2.55 -17.03 8.75
CA LYS A 87 3.10 -18.12 9.57
C LYS A 87 4.04 -17.64 10.68
N PHE A 88 4.49 -16.40 10.62
CA PHE A 88 5.34 -15.75 11.62
C PHE A 88 4.55 -14.85 12.58
N LEU A 89 3.25 -14.69 12.36
CA LEU A 89 2.39 -13.86 13.19
C LEU A 89 1.70 -14.68 14.28
N THR A 90 1.56 -14.07 15.41
CA THR A 90 0.64 -14.54 16.47
C THR A 90 -0.82 -14.39 16.03
N ASP A 91 -1.73 -15.11 16.66
CA ASP A 91 -3.16 -14.98 16.36
C ASP A 91 -3.69 -13.58 16.70
N ALA A 92 -3.12 -12.93 17.71
CA ALA A 92 -3.45 -11.54 18.07
C ALA A 92 -3.04 -10.54 16.96
N GLU A 93 -1.84 -10.69 16.41
CA GLU A 93 -1.37 -9.85 15.28
C GLU A 93 -2.21 -10.06 14.03
N LYS A 94 -2.58 -11.30 13.72
CA LYS A 94 -3.48 -11.60 12.58
C LYS A 94 -4.85 -10.96 12.78
N ALA A 95 -5.44 -11.11 13.95
CA ALA A 95 -6.74 -10.51 14.27
C ALA A 95 -6.68 -8.98 14.17
N ALA A 96 -5.62 -8.36 14.70
CA ALA A 96 -5.41 -6.92 14.63
C ALA A 96 -5.23 -6.43 13.18
N LEU A 97 -4.45 -7.16 12.37
CA LEU A 97 -4.27 -6.86 10.94
C LEU A 97 -5.59 -6.91 10.18
N TYR A 98 -6.35 -7.98 10.38
CA TYR A 98 -7.63 -8.17 9.69
C TYR A 98 -8.65 -7.11 10.11
N ALA A 99 -8.70 -6.76 11.40
CA ALA A 99 -9.55 -5.69 11.89
C ALA A 99 -9.15 -4.33 11.29
N ALA A 100 -7.85 -4.00 11.30
CA ALA A 100 -7.34 -2.74 10.74
C ALA A 100 -7.67 -2.58 9.25
N LEU A 101 -7.61 -3.66 8.48
CA LEU A 101 -7.85 -3.64 7.05
C LEU A 101 -9.30 -4.00 6.66
N ASN A 102 -10.20 -4.24 7.63
CA ASN A 102 -11.54 -4.78 7.39
C ASN A 102 -11.50 -5.98 6.43
N ALA A 103 -10.58 -6.92 6.70
CA ALA A 103 -10.32 -8.05 5.82
C ALA A 103 -11.38 -9.15 6.00
N GLU A 104 -11.80 -9.70 4.87
CA GLU A 104 -12.80 -10.76 4.79
C GLU A 104 -12.30 -11.88 3.87
N THR A 105 -12.92 -13.06 3.96
CA THR A 105 -12.67 -14.13 2.98
C THR A 105 -12.99 -13.63 1.57
N GLY A 106 -12.10 -13.88 0.64
CA GLY A 106 -12.16 -13.35 -0.74
C GLY A 106 -11.24 -12.16 -0.99
N ASP A 107 -10.59 -11.62 0.04
CA ASP A 107 -9.71 -10.46 -0.06
C ASP A 107 -8.23 -10.85 -0.27
N VAL A 108 -7.44 -9.88 -0.74
CA VAL A 108 -5.98 -9.98 -0.79
C VAL A 108 -5.38 -8.77 -0.09
N LEU A 109 -4.62 -9.03 0.96
CA LEU A 109 -3.86 -8.02 1.68
C LEU A 109 -2.48 -7.89 1.04
N LEU A 110 -2.05 -6.66 0.76
CA LEU A 110 -0.76 -6.36 0.16
C LEU A 110 -0.05 -5.33 1.03
N LEU A 111 1.19 -5.64 1.44
CA LEU A 111 1.93 -4.83 2.39
C LEU A 111 3.32 -4.50 1.85
N VAL A 112 3.77 -3.28 2.12
CA VAL A 112 5.14 -2.81 1.87
C VAL A 112 5.68 -2.24 3.16
N SER A 113 6.91 -2.60 3.50
CA SER A 113 7.67 -2.03 4.61
C SER A 113 8.87 -1.26 4.08
N ASP A 114 9.08 -0.05 4.56
CA ASP A 114 10.26 0.75 4.23
C ASP A 114 10.57 1.73 5.37
N THR A 115 11.83 2.16 5.46
CA THR A 115 12.24 3.24 6.36
C THR A 115 11.73 4.60 5.89
N ASP A 116 11.43 4.72 4.59
CA ASP A 116 10.84 5.89 3.97
C ASP A 116 9.34 5.62 3.68
N TRP A 117 8.47 6.28 4.44
CA TRP A 117 7.02 6.14 4.27
C TRP A 117 6.53 6.60 2.89
N VAL A 118 7.22 7.57 2.26
CA VAL A 118 6.86 8.05 0.93
C VAL A 118 7.08 6.96 -0.11
N LYS A 119 8.20 6.24 -0.04
CA LYS A 119 8.47 5.08 -0.90
C LYS A 119 7.43 3.99 -0.72
N ALA A 120 7.11 3.65 0.54
CA ALA A 120 6.09 2.64 0.83
C ALA A 120 4.72 3.02 0.24
N CYS A 121 4.27 4.26 0.44
CA CYS A 121 3.01 4.76 -0.09
C CYS A 121 3.01 4.85 -1.62
N THR A 122 4.13 5.28 -2.23
CA THR A 122 4.27 5.38 -3.69
C THR A 122 4.16 4.00 -4.34
N ALA A 123 4.91 3.03 -3.82
CA ALA A 123 4.89 1.65 -4.33
C ALA A 123 3.50 1.03 -4.22
N LEU A 124 2.84 1.12 -3.05
CA LEU A 124 1.48 0.61 -2.87
C LEU A 124 0.45 1.37 -3.72
N GLY A 125 0.63 2.68 -3.90
CA GLY A 125 -0.20 3.50 -4.78
C GLY A 125 -0.18 2.99 -6.21
N GLN A 126 0.99 2.63 -6.73
CA GLN A 126 1.13 2.08 -8.09
C GLN A 126 0.59 0.65 -8.19
N VAL A 127 0.83 -0.19 -7.19
CA VAL A 127 0.21 -1.53 -7.10
C VAL A 127 -1.32 -1.42 -7.13
N ARG A 128 -1.90 -0.50 -6.35
CA ARG A 128 -3.33 -0.22 -6.33
C ARG A 128 -3.85 0.19 -7.72
N LEU A 129 -3.14 1.09 -8.40
CA LEU A 129 -3.51 1.55 -9.74
C LEU A 129 -3.42 0.43 -10.78
N ASP A 130 -2.39 -0.41 -10.71
CA ASP A 130 -2.22 -1.55 -11.62
C ASP A 130 -3.38 -2.55 -11.47
N ILE A 131 -3.74 -2.89 -10.23
CA ILE A 131 -4.91 -3.75 -9.94
C ILE A 131 -6.18 -3.09 -10.50
N ALA A 132 -6.40 -1.82 -10.21
CA ALA A 132 -7.62 -1.12 -10.60
C ALA A 132 -7.78 -1.05 -12.13
N ARG A 133 -6.70 -0.78 -12.86
CA ARG A 133 -6.70 -0.75 -14.33
C ARG A 133 -6.95 -2.11 -14.95
N LYS A 134 -6.22 -3.14 -14.49
CA LYS A 134 -6.30 -4.50 -15.05
C LYS A 134 -7.65 -5.17 -14.82
N HIS A 135 -8.34 -4.79 -13.75
CA HIS A 135 -9.60 -5.41 -13.38
C HIS A 135 -10.82 -4.49 -13.60
N GLY A 136 -10.66 -3.37 -14.31
CA GLY A 136 -11.76 -2.48 -14.67
C GLY A 136 -12.46 -1.84 -13.46
N LEU A 137 -11.71 -1.59 -12.37
CA LEU A 137 -12.27 -1.06 -11.12
C LEU A 137 -12.39 0.47 -11.13
N ILE A 138 -11.91 1.13 -12.19
CA ILE A 138 -12.00 2.58 -12.35
C ILE A 138 -13.24 2.87 -13.19
N ALA A 139 -14.25 3.46 -12.59
CA ALA A 139 -15.45 3.89 -13.30
C ALA A 139 -15.14 5.19 -14.09
N PRO A 140 -15.34 5.20 -15.43
CA PRO A 140 -14.95 6.34 -16.28
C PRO A 140 -15.75 7.60 -15.99
N ASP A 141 -17.00 7.44 -15.54
CA ASP A 141 -17.95 8.54 -15.38
C ASP A 141 -18.17 8.97 -13.92
N LYS A 142 -17.34 8.47 -12.99
CA LYS A 142 -17.40 8.84 -11.57
C LYS A 142 -16.22 9.70 -11.19
N PHE A 143 -16.51 10.83 -10.56
CA PHE A 143 -15.53 11.76 -10.02
C PHE A 143 -15.70 11.83 -8.50
N ASN A 144 -14.64 11.51 -7.76
CA ASN A 144 -14.60 11.70 -6.32
C ASN A 144 -13.68 12.89 -6.03
N PHE A 145 -14.26 13.97 -5.57
CA PHE A 145 -13.51 15.16 -5.16
C PHE A 145 -12.92 14.92 -3.78
N LEU A 146 -11.67 15.35 -3.58
CA LEU A 146 -10.99 15.29 -2.30
C LEU A 146 -10.10 16.52 -2.13
N TRP A 147 -9.83 16.85 -0.90
CA TRP A 147 -8.82 17.83 -0.55
C TRP A 147 -7.48 17.12 -0.34
N VAL A 148 -6.42 17.66 -0.94
CA VAL A 148 -5.05 17.27 -0.63
C VAL A 148 -4.57 18.26 0.43
N VAL A 149 -4.25 17.74 1.61
CA VAL A 149 -3.73 18.49 2.75
C VAL A 149 -2.25 18.17 2.96
N ASP A 150 -1.55 19.01 3.71
CA ASP A 150 -0.14 18.82 4.04
C ASP A 150 0.76 18.63 2.81
N PHE A 151 0.47 19.42 1.78
CA PHE A 151 1.18 19.35 0.52
C PHE A 151 2.64 19.78 0.72
N PRO A 152 3.65 18.92 0.43
CA PRO A 152 5.03 19.29 0.68
C PRO A 152 5.47 20.44 -0.21
N LEU A 153 5.97 21.52 0.39
CA LEU A 153 6.50 22.67 -0.32
C LEU A 153 7.90 22.39 -0.89
N PHE A 154 8.68 21.59 -0.15
CA PHE A 154 10.05 21.22 -0.51
C PHE A 154 10.26 19.72 -0.37
N GLU A 155 11.15 19.18 -1.20
CA GLU A 155 11.69 17.82 -1.12
C GLU A 155 13.22 17.89 -1.15
N TYR A 156 13.88 17.03 -0.36
CA TYR A 156 15.33 16.93 -0.39
C TYR A 156 15.77 16.04 -1.55
N SER A 157 16.56 16.57 -2.48
CA SER A 157 17.17 15.81 -3.55
C SER A 157 18.52 15.27 -3.12
N GLU A 158 18.65 13.95 -2.97
CA GLU A 158 19.92 13.29 -2.66
C GLU A 158 20.94 13.49 -3.80
N GLN A 159 20.48 13.60 -5.06
CA GLN A 159 21.34 13.78 -6.22
C GLN A 159 21.98 15.17 -6.25
N GLU A 160 21.23 16.20 -5.82
CA GLU A 160 21.71 17.58 -5.82
C GLU A 160 22.17 18.04 -4.42
N GLY A 161 21.98 17.23 -3.39
CA GLY A 161 22.37 17.54 -2.02
C GLY A 161 21.67 18.78 -1.43
N ARG A 162 20.47 19.12 -1.92
CA ARG A 162 19.74 20.34 -1.51
C ARG A 162 18.23 20.16 -1.49
N TRP A 163 17.54 21.04 -0.80
CA TRP A 163 16.09 21.16 -0.84
C TRP A 163 15.62 21.76 -2.16
N MET A 164 14.68 21.08 -2.81
CA MET A 164 14.05 21.53 -4.07
C MET A 164 12.58 21.82 -3.84
N ALA A 165 12.06 22.85 -4.52
CA ALA A 165 10.65 23.17 -4.47
C ALA A 165 9.84 22.10 -5.23
N MET A 166 8.86 21.53 -4.58
CA MET A 166 7.94 20.55 -5.17
C MET A 166 6.86 21.20 -6.02
N HIS A 167 6.44 22.41 -5.63
CA HIS A 167 5.39 23.15 -6.28
C HIS A 167 5.76 24.61 -6.46
N HIS A 168 5.27 25.18 -7.55
CA HIS A 168 5.49 26.59 -7.84
C HIS A 168 4.63 27.44 -6.90
N PRO A 169 5.21 28.42 -6.17
CA PRO A 169 4.49 29.21 -5.18
C PRO A 169 3.42 30.16 -5.76
N PHE A 170 3.31 30.24 -7.08
CA PHE A 170 2.34 31.11 -7.77
C PHE A 170 1.01 30.43 -8.11
N THR A 171 0.77 29.20 -7.67
CA THR A 171 -0.55 28.56 -7.79
C THR A 171 -1.46 29.14 -6.72
N LEU A 172 -2.17 30.21 -7.03
CA LEU A 172 -3.28 30.70 -6.21
C LEU A 172 -4.55 29.97 -6.62
N PRO A 173 -5.26 29.28 -5.70
CA PRO A 173 -6.61 28.85 -5.96
C PRO A 173 -7.49 30.10 -6.17
N LYS A 174 -8.23 30.11 -7.28
CA LYS A 174 -9.24 31.14 -7.53
C LYS A 174 -10.48 30.87 -6.69
#